data_67f7551681afda9c4ac0db3364a4d0dc
#
_entry.id   67f7551681afda9c4ac0db3364a4d0dc
#
_cell.length_a   1.000
_cell.length_b   1.000
_cell.length_c   1.000
_cell.angle_alpha   90.00
_cell.angle_beta   90.00
_cell.angle_gamma   90.00
#
_symmetry.space_group_name_H-M   'P 1'
#
loop_
_entity.id
_entity.type
_entity.pdbx_description
1 polymer ?
#
loop_
_entity_poly.entity_id
_entity_poly.type
_entity_poly.pdbx_seq_one_letter_code
_entity_poly.pdbx_strand_id
1 'polypeptide(L)'
;MRRHLLAVIAVSVTLGACTMPMTGGTASPTPTATPTPSPTPTPIPSPTVVNGRIIVSNLDPDGAAVVAGILYPPSGGVCGANGTYDGCPVTDGLAQRLDAKPVKQAEPLCRCQNTYQSRTITSTPLPEGNPGAIAHVVLDFGAGTTVKLDITVLQTSSGWYASDTSCTGQDPQATSIYATTPPPCG
;
A
#
# COMPACT_ATOMS: atom_id res chain seq x y z
N MET A 1 -13.94 -44.40 17.26
CA MET A 1 -14.90 -43.81 18.21
C MET A 1 -14.13 -43.02 19.25
N ARG A 2 -14.06 -41.68 19.10
CA ARG A 2 -13.54 -40.76 20.14
C ARG A 2 -14.50 -39.58 20.22
N ARG A 3 -15.18 -39.49 21.36
CA ARG A 3 -16.13 -38.43 21.73
C ARG A 3 -15.34 -37.23 22.19
N HIS A 4 -15.53 -36.06 21.56
CA HIS A 4 -15.02 -34.78 22.06
C HIS A 4 -16.12 -34.08 22.85
N LEU A 5 -15.85 -33.82 24.13
CA LEU A 5 -16.66 -33.01 25.04
C LEU A 5 -16.58 -31.56 24.62
N LEU A 6 -17.76 -30.94 24.46
CA LEU A 6 -17.94 -29.49 24.35
C LEU A 6 -18.03 -28.91 25.77
N ALA A 7 -17.09 -28.06 26.14
CA ALA A 7 -17.16 -27.25 27.35
C ALA A 7 -17.82 -25.91 27.02
N VAL A 8 -19.00 -25.69 27.58
CA VAL A 8 -19.72 -24.41 27.54
C VAL A 8 -19.25 -23.56 28.71
N ILE A 9 -18.61 -22.42 28.43
CA ILE A 9 -18.24 -21.43 29.44
C ILE A 9 -19.31 -20.33 29.43
N ALA A 10 -20.09 -20.27 30.51
CA ALA A 10 -21.06 -19.20 30.78
C ALA A 10 -20.32 -18.01 31.41
N VAL A 11 -20.31 -16.86 30.76
CA VAL A 11 -19.82 -15.59 31.30
C VAL A 11 -20.99 -14.81 31.86
N SER A 12 -21.03 -14.69 33.21
CA SER A 12 -22.03 -13.89 33.93
C SER A 12 -21.57 -12.43 33.98
N VAL A 13 -22.34 -11.53 33.38
CA VAL A 13 -22.14 -10.07 33.46
C VAL A 13 -22.95 -9.55 34.65
N THR A 14 -22.28 -9.09 35.70
CA THR A 14 -22.89 -8.37 36.84
C THR A 14 -22.97 -6.88 36.51
N LEU A 15 -24.20 -6.34 36.39
CA LEU A 15 -24.45 -4.91 36.32
C LEU A 15 -24.38 -4.32 37.76
N GLY A 16 -23.33 -3.55 38.02
CA GLY A 16 -23.22 -2.70 39.20
C GLY A 16 -23.89 -1.33 38.97
N ALA A 17 -25.01 -1.09 39.60
CA ALA A 17 -25.63 0.23 39.63
C ALA A 17 -24.93 1.10 40.67
N CYS A 18 -24.18 2.13 40.27
CA CYS A 18 -23.68 3.20 41.14
C CYS A 18 -24.69 4.34 41.16
N THR A 19 -25.42 4.47 42.25
CA THR A 19 -26.19 5.70 42.59
C THR A 19 -25.23 6.75 43.17
N MET A 20 -25.02 7.87 42.46
CA MET A 20 -24.29 9.04 42.98
C MET A 20 -25.26 10.08 43.55
N PRO A 21 -24.93 10.68 44.73
CA PRO A 21 -25.72 11.77 45.29
C PRO A 21 -25.54 13.05 44.46
N MET A 22 -26.66 13.71 44.13
CA MET A 22 -26.69 15.07 43.55
C MET A 22 -26.26 16.11 44.60
N THR A 23 -25.05 16.60 44.50
CA THR A 23 -24.64 17.88 45.10
C THR A 23 -24.71 18.95 44.00
N GLY A 24 -25.63 19.90 44.16
CA GLY A 24 -25.79 21.05 43.27
C GLY A 24 -24.55 21.97 43.34
N GLY A 25 -23.68 21.81 42.34
CA GLY A 25 -22.60 22.75 42.06
C GLY A 25 -22.98 23.62 40.88
N THR A 26 -23.01 24.94 41.06
CA THR A 26 -23.18 25.93 40.01
C THR A 26 -22.04 25.78 39.02
N ALA A 27 -22.29 25.20 37.84
CA ALA A 27 -21.31 25.03 36.81
C ALA A 27 -20.93 26.40 36.21
N SER A 28 -19.67 26.81 36.43
CA SER A 28 -19.04 27.90 35.70
C SER A 28 -18.98 27.54 34.20
N PRO A 29 -19.32 28.45 33.28
CA PRO A 29 -19.26 28.13 31.85
C PRO A 29 -17.80 27.77 31.46
N THR A 30 -17.60 26.53 31.04
CA THR A 30 -16.34 26.07 30.47
C THR A 30 -16.09 26.87 29.19
N PRO A 31 -14.92 27.48 28.99
CA PRO A 31 -14.61 28.19 27.75
C PRO A 31 -14.67 27.18 26.58
N THR A 32 -15.56 27.47 25.62
CA THR A 32 -15.67 26.72 24.38
C THR A 32 -14.34 26.84 23.64
N ALA A 33 -13.62 25.71 23.48
CA ALA A 33 -12.39 25.69 22.71
C ALA A 33 -12.68 26.11 21.27
N THR A 34 -12.02 27.17 20.82
CA THR A 34 -12.06 27.61 19.43
C THR A 34 -11.51 26.47 18.55
N PRO A 35 -12.23 26.02 17.50
CA PRO A 35 -11.73 24.96 16.64
C PRO A 35 -10.41 25.40 16.00
N THR A 36 -9.34 24.66 16.26
CA THR A 36 -8.07 24.85 15.58
C THR A 36 -8.28 24.61 14.09
N PRO A 37 -7.90 25.56 13.20
CA PRO A 37 -8.06 25.35 11.76
C PRO A 37 -7.33 24.08 11.35
N SER A 38 -8.04 23.18 10.66
CA SER A 38 -7.48 21.97 10.09
C SER A 38 -6.36 22.38 9.10
N PRO A 39 -5.17 21.78 9.16
CA PRO A 39 -4.12 22.11 8.20
C PRO A 39 -4.62 21.88 6.77
N THR A 40 -4.50 22.91 5.94
CA THR A 40 -4.81 22.80 4.51
C THR A 40 -3.87 21.76 3.90
N PRO A 41 -4.38 20.75 3.19
CA PRO A 41 -3.53 19.74 2.57
C PRO A 41 -2.55 20.43 1.61
N THR A 42 -1.26 20.21 1.81
CA THR A 42 -0.22 20.69 0.89
C THR A 42 -0.44 20.01 -0.45
N PRO A 43 -0.50 20.75 -1.58
CA PRO A 43 -0.68 20.14 -2.88
C PRO A 43 0.48 19.20 -3.18
N ILE A 44 0.16 17.94 -3.51
CA ILE A 44 1.13 16.94 -3.95
C ILE A 44 1.68 17.41 -5.30
N PRO A 45 3.00 17.64 -5.44
CA PRO A 45 3.58 18.06 -6.71
C PRO A 45 3.31 17.01 -7.79
N SER A 46 2.90 17.46 -8.96
CA SER A 46 2.65 16.57 -10.10
C SER A 46 3.97 15.94 -10.57
N PRO A 47 3.96 14.67 -10.94
CA PRO A 47 5.15 14.01 -11.48
C PRO A 47 5.61 14.71 -12.78
N THR A 48 6.91 14.83 -12.96
CA THR A 48 7.54 15.43 -14.12
C THR A 48 8.03 14.34 -15.08
N VAL A 49 7.82 14.53 -16.38
CA VAL A 49 8.37 13.62 -17.40
C VAL A 49 9.70 14.20 -17.92
N VAL A 50 10.80 13.46 -17.75
CA VAL A 50 12.12 13.82 -18.26
C VAL A 50 12.65 12.66 -19.10
N ASN A 51 13.00 12.94 -20.36
CA ASN A 51 13.49 11.94 -21.31
C ASN A 51 12.57 10.70 -21.44
N GLY A 52 11.26 10.93 -21.44
CA GLY A 52 10.26 9.84 -21.51
C GLY A 52 10.04 9.07 -20.20
N ARG A 53 10.76 9.40 -19.11
CA ARG A 53 10.59 8.81 -17.80
C ARG A 53 9.80 9.71 -16.88
N ILE A 54 8.91 9.11 -16.10
CA ILE A 54 8.18 9.81 -15.04
C ILE A 54 9.08 9.90 -13.82
N ILE A 55 9.43 11.15 -13.44
CA ILE A 55 10.21 11.41 -12.23
C ILE A 55 9.29 11.95 -11.16
N VAL A 56 9.28 11.27 -10.01
CA VAL A 56 8.62 11.72 -8.79
C VAL A 56 9.69 12.33 -7.90
N SER A 57 9.81 13.66 -7.92
CA SER A 57 10.84 14.37 -7.15
C SER A 57 10.27 14.98 -5.86
N ASN A 58 11.09 14.98 -4.80
CA ASN A 58 10.87 15.74 -3.54
C ASN A 58 9.56 15.42 -2.79
N LEU A 59 9.09 14.18 -2.83
CA LEU A 59 7.92 13.74 -2.07
C LEU A 59 8.39 12.92 -0.86
N ASP A 60 8.62 13.58 0.25
CA ASP A 60 8.78 12.94 1.54
C ASP A 60 7.51 13.23 2.36
N PRO A 61 6.88 12.23 3.00
CA PRO A 61 7.17 10.79 3.08
C PRO A 61 6.45 9.93 2.02
N ASP A 62 5.65 10.50 1.13
CA ASP A 62 4.70 9.76 0.28
C ASP A 62 5.22 9.40 -1.11
N GLY A 63 6.52 9.59 -1.39
CA GLY A 63 7.11 9.29 -2.71
C GLY A 63 6.82 7.88 -3.21
N ALA A 64 6.86 6.88 -2.33
CA ALA A 64 6.52 5.51 -2.68
C ALA A 64 5.05 5.34 -3.06
N ALA A 65 4.12 5.99 -2.32
CA ALA A 65 2.70 5.94 -2.63
C ALA A 65 2.40 6.62 -3.98
N VAL A 66 3.10 7.71 -4.31
CA VAL A 66 2.97 8.38 -5.60
C VAL A 66 3.49 7.49 -6.74
N VAL A 67 4.68 6.88 -6.58
CA VAL A 67 5.22 5.91 -7.55
C VAL A 67 4.23 4.77 -7.77
N ALA A 68 3.75 4.13 -6.70
CA ALA A 68 2.75 3.08 -6.81
C ALA A 68 1.44 3.58 -7.47
N GLY A 69 1.04 4.83 -7.19
CA GLY A 69 -0.11 5.46 -7.82
C GLY A 69 -0.01 5.62 -9.33
N ILE A 70 1.21 5.84 -9.84
CA ILE A 70 1.51 5.91 -11.28
C ILE A 70 1.57 4.49 -11.88
N LEU A 71 2.18 3.55 -11.17
CA LEU A 71 2.28 2.15 -11.62
C LEU A 71 0.90 1.48 -11.71
N TYR A 72 0.00 1.84 -10.80
CA TYR A 72 -1.37 1.30 -10.73
C TYR A 72 -2.38 2.46 -10.77
N PRO A 73 -2.70 3.02 -11.96
CA PRO A 73 -3.64 4.14 -12.09
C PRO A 73 -5.06 3.75 -11.66
N PRO A 74 -5.89 4.70 -11.16
CA PRO A 74 -7.24 4.40 -10.68
C PRO A 74 -8.21 3.91 -11.77
N SER A 75 -7.88 4.11 -13.04
CA SER A 75 -8.65 3.62 -14.20
C SER A 75 -8.51 2.11 -14.44
N GLY A 76 -7.76 1.41 -13.61
CA GLY A 76 -7.37 0.01 -13.83
C GLY A 76 -6.18 -0.10 -14.79
N GLY A 77 -5.67 -1.30 -14.93
CA GLY A 77 -4.45 -1.57 -15.69
C GLY A 77 -3.18 -1.25 -14.89
N VAL A 78 -2.05 -1.36 -15.54
CA VAL A 78 -0.73 -1.08 -14.95
C VAL A 78 0.12 -0.30 -15.93
N CYS A 79 1.08 0.48 -15.43
CA CYS A 79 2.07 1.14 -16.26
C CYS A 79 2.85 0.09 -17.06
N GLY A 80 3.01 0.28 -18.36
CA GLY A 80 3.79 -0.62 -19.23
C GLY A 80 3.05 -1.85 -19.73
N ALA A 81 1.79 -2.09 -19.36
CA ALA A 81 1.04 -3.29 -19.76
C ALA A 81 0.90 -3.49 -21.28
N ASN A 82 0.97 -2.40 -22.05
CA ASN A 82 0.80 -2.43 -23.52
C ASN A 82 2.10 -2.46 -24.31
N GLY A 83 3.24 -2.70 -23.67
CA GLY A 83 4.53 -2.64 -24.37
C GLY A 83 5.72 -2.89 -23.46
N THR A 84 6.52 -1.87 -23.26
CA THR A 84 7.68 -1.87 -22.39
C THR A 84 7.43 -1.02 -21.15
N TYR A 85 8.21 -1.25 -20.08
CA TYR A 85 8.16 -0.43 -18.87
C TYR A 85 9.01 0.85 -18.95
N ASP A 86 9.56 1.14 -20.14
CA ASP A 86 10.20 2.43 -20.41
C ASP A 86 9.19 3.57 -20.17
N GLY A 87 9.54 4.56 -19.41
CA GLY A 87 8.62 5.65 -19.05
C GLY A 87 7.83 5.43 -17.77
N CYS A 88 7.77 4.21 -17.23
CA CYS A 88 7.27 3.98 -15.88
C CYS A 88 8.31 4.40 -14.82
N PRO A 89 7.89 4.82 -13.60
CA PRO A 89 8.81 5.17 -12.52
C PRO A 89 9.43 3.91 -11.88
N VAL A 90 10.17 3.15 -12.67
CA VAL A 90 10.88 1.93 -12.26
C VAL A 90 12.37 2.08 -12.53
N THR A 91 13.21 1.36 -11.79
CA THR A 91 14.64 1.28 -12.10
C THR A 91 14.87 0.52 -13.42
N ASP A 92 15.99 0.78 -14.10
CA ASP A 92 16.34 0.09 -15.34
C ASP A 92 16.36 -1.45 -15.17
N GLY A 93 16.89 -1.92 -14.01
CA GLY A 93 16.91 -3.34 -13.69
C GLY A 93 15.51 -3.93 -13.55
N LEU A 94 14.58 -3.19 -12.89
CA LEU A 94 13.21 -3.64 -12.77
C LEU A 94 12.50 -3.62 -14.13
N ALA A 95 12.64 -2.56 -14.91
CA ALA A 95 12.07 -2.50 -16.27
C ALA A 95 12.50 -3.70 -17.11
N GLN A 96 13.81 -3.95 -17.19
CA GLN A 96 14.35 -5.10 -17.94
C GLN A 96 13.81 -6.45 -17.44
N ARG A 97 13.66 -6.59 -16.11
CA ARG A 97 13.11 -7.82 -15.53
C ARG A 97 11.64 -8.02 -15.88
N LEU A 98 10.84 -6.95 -15.81
CA LEU A 98 9.41 -6.98 -16.13
C LEU A 98 9.19 -7.25 -17.65
N ASP A 99 9.97 -6.61 -18.51
CA ASP A 99 9.91 -6.82 -19.97
C ASP A 99 10.22 -8.26 -20.38
N ALA A 100 11.04 -8.96 -19.59
CA ALA A 100 11.29 -10.39 -19.76
C ALA A 100 10.08 -11.29 -19.42
N LYS A 101 8.99 -10.72 -18.91
CA LYS A 101 7.75 -11.42 -18.52
C LYS A 101 8.01 -12.65 -17.65
N PRO A 102 8.63 -12.48 -16.46
CA PRO A 102 9.05 -13.58 -15.61
C PRO A 102 7.88 -14.36 -14.99
N VAL A 103 6.69 -13.77 -14.92
CA VAL A 103 5.48 -14.42 -14.43
C VAL A 103 4.67 -14.94 -15.62
N LYS A 104 4.54 -16.26 -15.72
CA LYS A 104 3.82 -16.89 -16.83
C LYS A 104 2.34 -16.55 -16.80
N GLN A 105 1.80 -16.21 -17.97
CA GLN A 105 0.37 -15.97 -18.19
C GLN A 105 -0.24 -14.84 -17.32
N ALA A 106 0.58 -13.99 -16.71
CA ALA A 106 0.14 -12.87 -15.91
C ALA A 106 0.92 -11.61 -16.31
N GLU A 107 0.32 -10.45 -16.06
CA GLU A 107 1.02 -9.18 -16.16
C GLU A 107 2.06 -9.12 -15.02
N PRO A 108 3.36 -8.94 -15.31
CA PRO A 108 4.40 -9.14 -14.29
C PRO A 108 4.33 -8.17 -13.12
N LEU A 109 3.96 -6.91 -13.35
CA LEU A 109 3.94 -5.89 -12.30
C LEU A 109 2.81 -6.11 -11.28
N CYS A 110 1.59 -6.45 -11.74
CA CYS A 110 0.48 -6.75 -10.83
C CYS A 110 0.36 -8.23 -10.49
N ARG A 111 1.07 -9.12 -11.21
CA ARG A 111 0.93 -10.59 -11.10
C ARG A 111 -0.52 -11.06 -11.26
N CYS A 112 -1.27 -10.36 -12.08
CA CYS A 112 -2.70 -10.54 -12.31
C CYS A 112 -2.99 -10.79 -13.78
N GLN A 113 -4.15 -11.38 -14.08
CA GLN A 113 -4.61 -11.66 -15.44
C GLN A 113 -5.69 -10.70 -15.91
N ASN A 114 -6.34 -10.02 -14.96
CA ASN A 114 -7.48 -9.15 -15.22
C ASN A 114 -7.19 -7.73 -14.76
N THR A 115 -7.98 -6.78 -15.25
CA THR A 115 -7.97 -5.40 -14.79
C THR A 115 -8.66 -5.30 -13.42
N TYR A 116 -8.01 -4.70 -12.45
CA TYR A 116 -8.60 -4.44 -11.12
C TYR A 116 -9.66 -3.32 -11.21
N GLN A 117 -10.63 -3.36 -10.30
CA GLN A 117 -11.72 -2.39 -10.20
C GLN A 117 -11.39 -1.24 -9.26
N SER A 118 -10.67 -1.52 -8.19
CA SER A 118 -10.22 -0.52 -7.24
C SER A 118 -8.85 -0.87 -6.65
N ARG A 119 -8.20 0.11 -6.05
CA ARG A 119 -6.92 -0.04 -5.39
C ARG A 119 -6.84 0.74 -4.10
N THR A 120 -6.08 0.22 -3.14
CA THR A 120 -5.65 0.93 -1.94
C THR A 120 -4.12 0.93 -1.90
N ILE A 121 -3.52 2.09 -1.62
CA ILE A 121 -2.07 2.26 -1.52
C ILE A 121 -1.75 2.93 -0.19
N THR A 122 -0.84 2.34 0.56
CA THR A 122 -0.21 2.91 1.76
C THR A 122 1.29 2.77 1.64
N SER A 123 2.07 3.46 2.46
CA SER A 123 3.53 3.34 2.44
C SER A 123 4.11 3.28 3.84
N THR A 124 5.24 2.59 3.97
CA THR A 124 6.06 2.54 5.19
C THR A 124 7.53 2.78 4.83
N PRO A 125 8.28 3.53 5.62
CA PRO A 125 9.72 3.73 5.39
C PRO A 125 10.48 2.40 5.32
N LEU A 126 11.54 2.34 4.50
CA LEU A 126 12.52 1.26 4.59
C LEU A 126 13.24 1.30 5.94
N PRO A 127 13.81 0.17 6.41
CA PRO A 127 14.65 0.14 7.60
C PRO A 127 15.76 1.21 7.56
N GLU A 128 16.15 1.68 8.75
CA GLU A 128 17.14 2.76 8.91
C GLU A 128 18.39 2.55 8.03
N GLY A 129 18.84 3.65 7.40
CA GLY A 129 20.00 3.67 6.52
C GLY A 129 19.72 3.44 5.05
N ASN A 130 18.50 3.06 4.68
CA ASN A 130 18.12 2.87 3.28
C ASN A 130 17.16 3.98 2.82
N PRO A 131 17.57 4.84 1.87
CA PRO A 131 16.69 5.87 1.34
C PRO A 131 15.58 5.24 0.51
N GLY A 132 14.34 5.36 0.96
CA GLY A 132 13.19 4.81 0.27
C GLY A 132 12.06 4.38 1.19
N ALA A 133 11.09 3.69 0.61
CA ALA A 133 9.93 3.18 1.32
C ALA A 133 9.35 1.95 0.61
N ILE A 134 8.50 1.21 1.30
CA ILE A 134 7.67 0.15 0.73
C ILE A 134 6.28 0.72 0.50
N ALA A 135 5.78 0.64 -0.73
CA ALA A 135 4.38 0.89 -1.03
C ALA A 135 3.61 -0.43 -0.94
N HIS A 136 2.63 -0.48 -0.05
CA HIS A 136 1.71 -1.60 0.10
C HIS A 136 0.51 -1.37 -0.81
N VAL A 137 0.33 -2.20 -1.80
CA VAL A 137 -0.71 -2.09 -2.82
C VAL A 137 -1.70 -3.23 -2.68
N VAL A 138 -2.97 -2.92 -2.53
CA VAL A 138 -4.07 -3.89 -2.59
C VAL A 138 -4.88 -3.59 -3.83
N LEU A 139 -4.94 -4.53 -4.75
CA LEU A 139 -5.74 -4.47 -5.98
C LEU A 139 -6.98 -5.33 -5.78
N ASP A 140 -8.17 -4.76 -5.94
CA ASP A 140 -9.45 -5.45 -5.84
C ASP A 140 -10.03 -5.68 -7.24
N PHE A 141 -10.31 -6.93 -7.54
CA PHE A 141 -10.88 -7.37 -8.82
C PHE A 141 -12.41 -7.62 -8.74
N GLY A 142 -13.00 -7.33 -7.59
CA GLY A 142 -14.39 -7.67 -7.30
C GLY A 142 -14.58 -9.13 -6.86
N ALA A 143 -15.81 -9.46 -6.46
CA ALA A 143 -16.19 -10.79 -5.99
C ALA A 143 -15.29 -11.35 -4.86
N GLY A 144 -14.65 -10.48 -4.07
CA GLY A 144 -13.75 -10.88 -2.98
C GLY A 144 -12.33 -11.29 -3.41
N THR A 145 -12.00 -11.14 -4.70
CA THR A 145 -10.67 -11.44 -5.21
C THR A 145 -9.75 -10.22 -5.06
N THR A 146 -8.65 -10.39 -4.33
CA THR A 146 -7.63 -9.33 -4.16
C THR A 146 -6.23 -9.85 -4.43
N VAL A 147 -5.38 -8.97 -4.94
CA VAL A 147 -3.92 -9.17 -5.03
C VAL A 147 -3.25 -8.15 -4.12
N LYS A 148 -2.31 -8.60 -3.29
CA LYS A 148 -1.59 -7.75 -2.34
C LYS A 148 -0.10 -7.78 -2.67
N LEU A 149 0.46 -6.61 -2.92
CA LEU A 149 1.83 -6.42 -3.36
C LEU A 149 2.57 -5.45 -2.45
N ASP A 150 3.84 -5.72 -2.22
CA ASP A 150 4.80 -4.80 -1.63
C ASP A 150 5.76 -4.33 -2.71
N ILE A 151 5.77 -3.04 -3.00
CA ILE A 151 6.64 -2.42 -3.98
C ILE A 151 7.78 -1.73 -3.23
N THR A 152 8.99 -2.21 -3.38
CA THR A 152 10.17 -1.53 -2.85
C THR A 152 10.49 -0.33 -3.74
N VAL A 153 10.45 0.86 -3.17
CA VAL A 153 10.71 2.11 -3.88
C VAL A 153 11.94 2.77 -3.28
N LEU A 154 12.93 3.03 -4.11
CA LEU A 154 14.19 3.68 -3.72
C LEU A 154 14.13 5.18 -4.01
N GLN A 155 14.64 5.98 -3.07
CA GLN A 155 14.90 7.39 -3.28
C GLN A 155 16.34 7.55 -3.80
N THR A 156 16.48 8.20 -4.94
CA THR A 156 17.76 8.52 -5.57
C THR A 156 17.91 10.03 -5.74
N SER A 157 19.08 10.50 -6.13
CA SER A 157 19.28 11.91 -6.48
C SER A 157 18.44 12.39 -7.66
N SER A 158 17.97 11.47 -8.50
CA SER A 158 17.13 11.76 -9.67
C SER A 158 15.63 11.55 -9.42
N GLY A 159 15.22 11.08 -8.24
CA GLY A 159 13.82 10.87 -7.89
C GLY A 159 13.54 9.53 -7.22
N TRP A 160 12.27 9.16 -7.21
CA TRP A 160 11.77 7.93 -6.62
C TRP A 160 11.44 6.89 -7.70
N TYR A 161 11.93 5.66 -7.55
CA TYR A 161 11.77 4.58 -8.53
C TYR A 161 11.46 3.26 -7.84
N ALA A 162 10.48 2.53 -8.33
CA ALA A 162 10.27 1.15 -7.92
C ALA A 162 11.46 0.29 -8.35
N SER A 163 11.98 -0.52 -7.44
CA SER A 163 13.14 -1.39 -7.66
C SER A 163 12.82 -2.87 -7.55
N ASP A 164 11.75 -3.24 -6.85
CA ASP A 164 11.30 -4.62 -6.70
C ASP A 164 9.80 -4.67 -6.44
N THR A 165 9.20 -5.82 -6.66
CA THR A 165 7.82 -6.15 -6.29
C THR A 165 7.78 -7.55 -5.71
N SER A 166 7.09 -7.73 -4.58
CA SER A 166 6.90 -8.99 -3.89
C SER A 166 5.47 -9.16 -3.41
N CYS A 167 5.08 -10.33 -2.94
CA CYS A 167 3.75 -10.57 -2.40
C CYS A 167 3.71 -10.17 -0.91
N THR A 168 2.74 -9.35 -0.52
CA THR A 168 2.57 -8.90 0.87
C THR A 168 2.35 -10.08 1.82
N GLY A 169 3.06 -10.08 2.95
CA GLY A 169 2.92 -11.08 4.01
C GLY A 169 3.57 -12.44 3.71
N GLN A 170 4.33 -12.53 2.61
CA GLN A 170 5.14 -13.70 2.27
C GLN A 170 6.63 -13.33 2.38
N ASP A 171 7.53 -14.34 2.28
CA ASP A 171 8.96 -14.08 2.22
C ASP A 171 9.29 -13.19 1.01
N PRO A 172 9.78 -11.95 1.23
CA PRO A 172 10.07 -11.04 0.13
C PRO A 172 11.08 -11.61 -0.87
N GLN A 173 12.07 -12.39 -0.41
CA GLN A 173 13.09 -12.97 -1.31
C GLN A 173 12.50 -14.06 -2.20
N ALA A 174 11.64 -14.90 -1.63
CA ALA A 174 11.00 -15.98 -2.38
C ALA A 174 9.95 -15.45 -3.37
N THR A 175 9.32 -14.32 -3.05
CA THR A 175 8.27 -13.71 -3.87
C THR A 175 8.71 -12.47 -4.64
N SER A 176 9.97 -12.02 -4.54
CA SER A 176 10.54 -10.97 -5.37
C SER A 176 10.35 -11.28 -6.86
N ILE A 177 10.16 -10.23 -7.67
CA ILE A 177 10.11 -10.36 -9.12
C ILE A 177 11.44 -10.93 -9.69
N TYR A 178 12.54 -10.81 -8.94
CA TYR A 178 13.83 -11.33 -9.29
C TYR A 178 14.02 -12.81 -8.90
N ALA A 179 13.11 -13.42 -8.18
CA ALA A 179 13.15 -14.86 -7.91
C ALA A 179 13.17 -15.64 -9.24
N THR A 180 13.71 -16.84 -9.21
CA THR A 180 13.84 -17.71 -10.42
C THR A 180 12.47 -17.97 -11.05
N THR A 181 11.44 -18.18 -10.20
CA THR A 181 10.06 -18.40 -10.63
C THR A 181 9.15 -17.63 -9.68
N PRO A 182 8.92 -16.32 -9.91
CA PRO A 182 8.06 -15.53 -9.08
C PRO A 182 6.63 -16.08 -9.08
N PRO A 183 6.03 -16.37 -7.91
CA PRO A 183 4.66 -16.87 -7.85
C PRO A 183 3.65 -15.75 -8.16
N PRO A 184 2.41 -16.07 -8.53
CA PRO A 184 1.31 -15.12 -8.46
C PRO A 184 1.06 -14.71 -7.00
N CYS A 185 0.56 -13.49 -6.77
CA CYS A 185 0.19 -12.98 -5.45
C CYS A 185 -1.33 -12.99 -5.31
N GLY A 186 -1.88 -13.96 -4.64
CA GLY A 186 -3.33 -14.07 -4.42
C GLY A 186 -3.70 -15.36 -3.74
#